data_dc352b17cb6eb332e7ca9e2fd37d41a9
#
_entry.id   dc352b17cb6eb332e7ca9e2fd37d41a9
#
_cell.length_a   1.000
_cell.length_b   1.000
_cell.length_c   1.000
_cell.angle_alpha   90.00
_cell.angle_beta   90.00
_cell.angle_gamma   90.00
#
_symmetry.space_group_name_H-M   'P 1'
#
loop_
_entity.id
_entity.type
_entity.pdbx_description
1 polymer ?
#
loop_
_entity_poly.entity_id
_entity_poly.type
_entity_poly.pdbx_seq_one_letter_code
_entity_poly.pdbx_strand_id
1 'polypeptide(L)'
;DRDNMGNRSPSVWIMKRNPQGVFDNSCDLQLLAAYKQCNGASIHPVNGELYFNSFERGQVFRLDMDAYFNTINHGGVWKPAYDDHKGIDDAIQELFTIQDTYWEFKIFIHPSGKYAYIVVVNQHYILRTDYNEQTKRFAPAYVVAGLDRSSGWNDGVGTTARMRKPYQGCFVKNPDYVKENRSDQYDFYFCDMENHAIRKLTPDGLLT
;
A
#
# COMPACT_ATOMS: atom_id res chain seq x y z
N ASP A 1 16.99 -2.82 -9.81
CA ASP A 1 17.64 -2.47 -11.08
C ASP A 1 18.66 -1.35 -10.88
N ARG A 2 19.65 -1.25 -11.75
CA ARG A 2 20.59 -0.11 -11.73
C ARG A 2 20.24 0.78 -12.89
N ASP A 3 20.03 2.07 -12.63
CA ASP A 3 20.03 3.06 -13.69
C ASP A 3 21.39 3.07 -14.42
N ASN A 4 21.45 3.74 -15.55
CA ASN A 4 22.67 3.87 -16.35
C ASN A 4 23.85 4.55 -15.61
N MET A 5 23.62 5.04 -14.38
CA MET A 5 24.65 5.64 -13.51
C MET A 5 25.07 4.73 -12.36
N GLY A 6 24.58 3.51 -12.30
CA GLY A 6 24.94 2.53 -11.26
C GLY A 6 24.19 2.67 -9.93
N ASN A 7 23.22 3.55 -9.84
CA ASN A 7 22.33 3.67 -8.70
C ASN A 7 21.23 2.59 -8.76
N ARG A 8 20.79 2.11 -7.58
CA ARG A 8 19.63 1.24 -7.50
C ARG A 8 18.38 2.12 -7.52
N SER A 9 17.55 1.97 -8.56
CA SER A 9 16.24 2.63 -8.60
C SER A 9 15.19 1.68 -8.02
N PRO A 10 14.56 2.03 -6.91
CA PRO A 10 13.38 1.32 -6.44
C PRO A 10 12.31 1.30 -7.51
N SER A 11 11.64 0.16 -7.70
CA SER A 11 10.77 -0.02 -8.86
C SER A 11 9.67 -1.03 -8.59
N VAL A 12 8.58 -0.89 -9.34
CA VAL A 12 7.44 -1.80 -9.32
C VAL A 12 7.50 -2.69 -10.56
N TRP A 13 7.46 -3.99 -10.35
CA TRP A 13 7.54 -5.00 -11.38
C TRP A 13 6.33 -5.90 -11.35
N ILE A 14 5.92 -6.41 -12.50
CA ILE A 14 5.02 -7.54 -12.62
C ILE A 14 5.80 -8.76 -13.09
N MET A 15 5.56 -9.89 -12.44
CA MET A 15 6.05 -11.20 -12.86
C MET A 15 4.87 -11.98 -13.43
N LYS A 16 5.01 -12.45 -14.65
CA LYS A 16 4.02 -13.32 -15.28
C LYS A 16 4.39 -14.77 -15.04
N ARG A 17 3.37 -15.59 -14.75
CA ARG A 17 3.57 -17.05 -14.75
C ARG A 17 4.02 -17.52 -16.14
N ASN A 18 4.84 -18.55 -16.18
CA ASN A 18 5.20 -19.18 -17.42
C ASN A 18 3.96 -19.84 -18.10
N PRO A 19 4.08 -20.34 -19.34
CA PRO A 19 2.96 -20.99 -20.04
C PRO A 19 2.34 -22.19 -19.29
N GLN A 20 3.07 -22.80 -18.36
CA GLN A 20 2.61 -23.89 -17.49
C GLN A 20 1.88 -23.38 -16.24
N GLY A 21 1.76 -22.07 -16.06
CA GLY A 21 1.09 -21.43 -14.91
C GLY A 21 1.91 -21.41 -13.63
N VAL A 22 3.23 -21.65 -13.72
CA VAL A 22 4.16 -21.75 -12.58
C VAL A 22 5.04 -20.50 -12.52
N PHE A 23 5.47 -20.11 -11.31
CA PHE A 23 6.52 -19.12 -11.12
C PHE A 23 7.88 -19.84 -10.97
N ASP A 24 8.74 -19.66 -11.94
CA ASP A 24 10.10 -20.18 -11.96
C ASP A 24 11.05 -19.23 -12.73
N ASN A 25 12.26 -19.66 -13.00
CA ASN A 25 13.28 -18.87 -13.68
C ASN A 25 12.94 -18.54 -15.15
N SER A 26 11.89 -19.14 -15.73
CA SER A 26 11.40 -18.86 -17.09
C SER A 26 10.32 -17.78 -17.13
N CYS A 27 9.94 -17.20 -15.97
CA CYS A 27 8.93 -16.16 -15.89
C CYS A 27 9.43 -14.84 -16.45
N ASP A 28 8.59 -14.19 -17.24
CA ASP A 28 8.86 -12.84 -17.71
C ASP A 28 8.68 -11.81 -16.60
N LEU A 29 9.64 -10.89 -16.48
CA LEU A 29 9.58 -9.73 -15.62
C LEU A 29 9.40 -8.47 -16.46
N GLN A 30 8.36 -7.70 -16.12
CA GLN A 30 8.09 -6.42 -16.77
C GLN A 30 8.16 -5.29 -15.73
N LEU A 31 9.00 -4.30 -15.98
CA LEU A 31 9.00 -3.07 -15.21
C LEU A 31 7.73 -2.27 -15.47
N LEU A 32 7.00 -1.92 -14.43
CA LEU A 32 5.78 -1.10 -14.50
C LEU A 32 6.06 0.38 -14.23
N ALA A 33 6.81 0.66 -13.18
CA ALA A 33 7.18 2.01 -12.79
C ALA A 33 8.50 2.02 -12.00
N ALA A 34 9.26 3.09 -12.11
CA ALA A 34 10.47 3.34 -11.32
C ALA A 34 10.40 4.73 -10.70
N TYR A 35 10.12 4.79 -9.41
CA TYR A 35 10.03 6.01 -8.62
C TYR A 35 10.99 5.95 -7.44
N LYS A 36 11.56 7.09 -7.07
CA LYS A 36 12.47 7.18 -5.94
C LYS A 36 11.80 6.69 -4.67
N GLN A 37 12.51 5.83 -3.93
CA GLN A 37 12.05 5.33 -2.64
C GLN A 37 10.69 4.60 -2.69
N CYS A 38 10.38 3.92 -3.81
CA CYS A 38 9.23 3.04 -3.90
C CYS A 38 9.47 1.78 -3.05
N ASN A 39 8.62 1.52 -2.05
CA ASN A 39 8.84 0.40 -1.12
C ASN A 39 7.58 -0.39 -0.73
N GLY A 40 6.44 -0.05 -1.31
CA GLY A 40 5.19 -0.77 -1.07
C GLY A 40 4.30 -0.78 -2.29
N ALA A 41 3.66 -1.90 -2.53
CA ALA A 41 2.65 -2.05 -3.57
C ALA A 41 1.50 -2.93 -3.06
N SER A 42 0.28 -2.62 -3.49
CA SER A 42 -0.92 -3.37 -3.14
C SER A 42 -1.90 -3.35 -4.31
N ILE A 43 -2.51 -4.50 -4.58
CA ILE A 43 -3.54 -4.61 -5.62
C ILE A 43 -4.91 -4.44 -4.99
N HIS A 44 -5.75 -3.61 -5.59
CA HIS A 44 -7.13 -3.45 -5.17
C HIS A 44 -7.92 -4.73 -5.47
N PRO A 45 -8.52 -5.38 -4.46
CA PRO A 45 -9.07 -6.74 -4.60
C PRO A 45 -10.31 -6.83 -5.49
N VAL A 46 -10.96 -5.72 -5.77
CA VAL A 46 -12.21 -5.68 -6.54
C VAL A 46 -11.98 -5.27 -8.00
N ASN A 47 -11.17 -4.22 -8.24
CA ASN A 47 -10.96 -3.68 -9.59
C ASN A 47 -9.61 -3.99 -10.21
N GLY A 48 -8.69 -4.65 -9.46
CA GLY A 48 -7.39 -5.07 -9.98
C GLY A 48 -6.35 -3.96 -10.17
N GLU A 49 -6.67 -2.72 -9.82
CA GLU A 49 -5.74 -1.61 -9.93
C GLU A 49 -4.58 -1.74 -8.94
N LEU A 50 -3.41 -1.31 -9.34
CA LEU A 50 -2.21 -1.33 -8.52
C LEU A 50 -2.01 0.03 -7.85
N TYR A 51 -1.80 -0.01 -6.54
CA TYR A 51 -1.39 1.15 -5.76
C TYR A 51 0.03 0.94 -5.24
N PHE A 52 0.85 1.98 -5.32
CA PHE A 52 2.22 1.95 -4.80
C PHE A 52 2.60 3.32 -4.22
N ASN A 53 3.69 3.35 -3.48
CA ASN A 53 4.12 4.56 -2.81
C ASN A 53 5.56 4.93 -3.12
N SER A 54 5.86 6.23 -3.02
CA SER A 54 7.21 6.78 -2.94
C SER A 54 7.36 7.54 -1.63
N PHE A 55 8.20 7.04 -0.73
CA PHE A 55 8.31 7.64 0.59
C PHE A 55 9.21 8.88 0.63
N GLU A 56 10.04 9.13 -0.39
CA GLU A 56 10.85 10.36 -0.45
C GLU A 56 9.99 11.62 -0.38
N ARG A 57 8.80 11.57 -1.00
CA ARG A 57 7.85 12.69 -1.03
C ARG A 57 6.50 12.38 -0.38
N GLY A 58 6.38 11.22 0.26
CA GLY A 58 5.13 10.78 0.88
C GLY A 58 3.99 10.51 -0.11
N GLN A 59 4.31 10.24 -1.38
CA GLN A 59 3.34 10.12 -2.46
C GLN A 59 2.72 8.73 -2.52
N VAL A 60 1.43 8.69 -2.81
CA VAL A 60 0.68 7.47 -3.15
C VAL A 60 0.20 7.57 -4.60
N PHE A 61 0.49 6.54 -5.37
CA PHE A 61 0.16 6.44 -6.79
C PHE A 61 -0.83 5.31 -7.05
N ARG A 62 -1.63 5.50 -8.10
CA ARG A 62 -2.44 4.48 -8.74
C ARG A 62 -1.87 4.18 -10.12
N LEU A 63 -1.77 2.91 -10.46
CA LEU A 63 -1.50 2.45 -11.81
C LEU A 63 -2.73 1.72 -12.34
N ASP A 64 -3.22 2.17 -13.50
CA ASP A 64 -4.31 1.55 -14.22
C ASP A 64 -3.80 0.25 -14.89
N MET A 65 -4.16 -0.89 -14.29
CA MET A 65 -3.74 -2.19 -14.79
C MET A 65 -4.47 -2.58 -16.09
N ASP A 66 -5.66 -2.05 -16.33
CA ASP A 66 -6.37 -2.28 -17.59
C ASP A 66 -5.62 -1.63 -18.75
N ALA A 67 -5.07 -0.42 -18.57
CA ALA A 67 -4.21 0.23 -19.55
C ALA A 67 -2.95 -0.61 -19.85
N TYR A 68 -2.34 -1.19 -18.81
CA TYR A 68 -1.21 -2.11 -18.96
C TYR A 68 -1.61 -3.35 -19.80
N PHE A 69 -2.64 -4.06 -19.38
CA PHE A 69 -3.07 -5.29 -20.06
C PHE A 69 -3.56 -5.02 -21.49
N ASN A 70 -4.27 -3.92 -21.73
CA ASN A 70 -4.69 -3.54 -23.07
C ASN A 70 -3.48 -3.31 -23.98
N THR A 71 -2.45 -2.61 -23.51
CA THR A 71 -1.22 -2.40 -24.29
C THR A 71 -0.58 -3.73 -24.69
N ILE A 72 -0.37 -4.62 -23.72
CA ILE A 72 0.32 -5.90 -23.96
C ILE A 72 -0.52 -6.84 -24.83
N ASN A 73 -1.83 -6.95 -24.59
CA ASN A 73 -2.72 -7.86 -25.31
C ASN A 73 -2.89 -7.47 -26.79
N HIS A 74 -2.66 -6.21 -27.14
CA HIS A 74 -2.67 -5.74 -28.53
C HIS A 74 -1.27 -5.69 -29.17
N GLY A 75 -0.29 -6.35 -28.55
CA GLY A 75 1.08 -6.44 -29.08
C GLY A 75 1.91 -5.16 -28.91
N GLY A 76 1.43 -4.22 -28.11
CA GLY A 76 2.17 -3.01 -27.75
C GLY A 76 3.29 -3.27 -26.72
N VAL A 77 4.17 -2.30 -26.59
CA VAL A 77 5.24 -2.31 -25.59
C VAL A 77 4.89 -1.34 -24.46
N TRP A 78 4.84 -1.83 -23.23
CA TRP A 78 4.64 -0.99 -22.06
C TRP A 78 5.85 -0.07 -21.85
N LYS A 79 5.60 1.20 -21.66
CA LYS A 79 6.63 2.20 -21.33
C LYS A 79 6.51 2.52 -19.84
N PRO A 80 7.50 2.12 -19.02
CA PRO A 80 7.47 2.41 -17.59
C PRO A 80 7.46 3.90 -17.31
N ALA A 81 6.75 4.34 -16.28
CA ALA A 81 6.86 5.70 -15.78
C ALA A 81 8.08 5.84 -14.87
N TYR A 82 8.71 7.01 -14.88
CA TYR A 82 9.84 7.39 -14.04
C TYR A 82 9.51 8.71 -13.31
N ASP A 83 10.24 9.02 -12.25
CA ASP A 83 10.03 10.24 -11.44
C ASP A 83 9.98 11.54 -12.27
N ASP A 84 10.75 11.61 -13.33
CA ASP A 84 10.91 12.76 -14.22
C ASP A 84 10.20 12.62 -15.58
N HIS A 85 9.65 11.43 -15.85
CA HIS A 85 8.97 11.13 -17.09
C HIS A 85 7.62 10.47 -16.82
N LYS A 86 6.58 10.94 -17.45
CA LYS A 86 5.32 10.21 -17.55
C LYS A 86 5.50 9.08 -18.56
N GLY A 87 5.12 7.87 -18.16
CA GLY A 87 5.10 6.71 -19.05
C GLY A 87 3.98 6.78 -20.07
N ILE A 88 3.12 5.75 -20.11
CA ILE A 88 1.89 5.79 -20.90
C ILE A 88 0.95 6.82 -20.26
N ASP A 89 0.40 7.72 -21.10
CA ASP A 89 -0.45 8.83 -20.69
C ASP A 89 -1.54 8.39 -19.71
N ASP A 90 -1.63 9.08 -18.59
CA ASP A 90 -2.62 8.93 -17.51
C ASP A 90 -2.73 7.56 -16.85
N ALA A 91 -1.96 6.56 -17.25
CA ALA A 91 -1.99 5.24 -16.63
C ALA A 91 -1.46 5.24 -15.19
N ILE A 92 -0.58 6.19 -14.84
CA ILE A 92 -0.07 6.37 -13.49
C ILE A 92 -0.49 7.76 -12.98
N GLN A 93 -1.21 7.77 -11.88
CA GLN A 93 -1.76 8.96 -11.27
C GLN A 93 -1.30 9.09 -9.83
N GLU A 94 -0.77 10.26 -9.49
CA GLU A 94 -0.61 10.63 -8.09
C GLU A 94 -1.99 10.91 -7.49
N LEU A 95 -2.29 10.30 -6.35
CA LEU A 95 -3.58 10.44 -5.69
C LEU A 95 -3.53 11.51 -4.60
N PHE A 96 -2.56 11.39 -3.71
CA PHE A 96 -2.31 12.32 -2.61
C PHE A 96 -0.90 12.11 -2.04
N THR A 97 -0.47 13.07 -1.23
CA THR A 97 0.72 12.95 -0.39
C THR A 97 0.31 12.85 1.08
N ILE A 98 1.04 12.04 1.86
CA ILE A 98 0.97 12.10 3.32
C ILE A 98 1.98 13.15 3.81
N GLN A 99 1.68 13.79 4.93
CA GLN A 99 2.64 14.72 5.56
C GLN A 99 3.86 13.96 6.06
N ASP A 100 4.98 14.67 6.16
CA ASP A 100 6.29 14.14 6.58
C ASP A 100 6.86 13.10 5.61
N THR A 101 7.34 13.61 4.51
CA THR A 101 8.22 12.93 3.55
C THR A 101 9.52 12.47 4.24
N TYR A 102 10.22 11.51 3.69
CA TYR A 102 11.39 10.81 4.22
C TYR A 102 11.11 9.64 5.17
N TRP A 103 9.85 9.25 5.35
CA TRP A 103 9.50 8.18 6.27
C TRP A 103 8.93 6.99 5.52
N GLU A 104 9.47 5.85 5.80
CA GLU A 104 8.97 4.59 5.24
C GLU A 104 7.52 4.39 5.62
N PHE A 105 6.67 4.15 4.61
CA PHE A 105 5.28 3.79 4.82
C PHE A 105 4.83 2.74 3.80
N LYS A 106 3.77 2.02 4.13
CA LYS A 106 3.21 0.95 3.30
C LYS A 106 1.70 1.04 3.28
N ILE A 107 1.11 0.71 2.13
CA ILE A 107 -0.34 0.68 1.95
C ILE A 107 -0.85 -0.76 1.95
N PHE A 108 -1.94 -0.99 2.69
CA PHE A 108 -2.63 -2.28 2.79
C PHE A 108 -4.11 -2.07 2.49
N ILE A 109 -4.57 -2.58 1.36
CA ILE A 109 -5.96 -2.41 0.95
C ILE A 109 -6.82 -3.47 1.63
N HIS A 110 -7.94 -3.03 2.21
CA HIS A 110 -8.90 -3.92 2.84
C HIS A 110 -9.51 -4.89 1.82
N PRO A 111 -9.83 -6.15 2.18
CA PRO A 111 -10.39 -7.14 1.26
C PRO A 111 -11.68 -6.73 0.55
N SER A 112 -12.46 -5.80 1.13
CA SER A 112 -13.63 -5.24 0.43
C SER A 112 -13.30 -4.19 -0.63
N GLY A 113 -12.06 -3.69 -0.68
CA GLY A 113 -11.65 -2.56 -1.51
C GLY A 113 -12.12 -1.17 -1.01
N LYS A 114 -12.95 -1.10 0.02
CA LYS A 114 -13.60 0.16 0.45
C LYS A 114 -12.67 1.13 1.18
N TYR A 115 -11.58 0.65 1.73
CA TYR A 115 -10.58 1.48 2.41
C TYR A 115 -9.22 0.79 2.41
N ALA A 116 -8.19 1.55 2.79
CA ALA A 116 -6.86 1.05 3.01
C ALA A 116 -6.27 1.63 4.29
N TYR A 117 -5.35 0.87 4.91
CA TYR A 117 -4.48 1.39 5.94
C TYR A 117 -3.12 1.74 5.36
N ILE A 118 -2.55 2.84 5.86
CA ILE A 118 -1.19 3.28 5.55
C ILE A 118 -0.41 3.25 6.86
N VAL A 119 0.52 2.31 6.95
CA VAL A 119 1.39 2.17 8.12
C VAL A 119 2.60 3.06 7.95
N VAL A 120 2.74 4.07 8.81
CA VAL A 120 3.85 5.04 8.78
C VAL A 120 4.86 4.66 9.85
N VAL A 121 5.94 4.04 9.42
CA VAL A 121 6.85 3.25 10.28
C VAL A 121 7.52 4.11 11.34
N ASN A 122 8.28 5.12 10.92
CA ASN A 122 9.12 5.89 11.85
C ASN A 122 8.35 6.98 12.62
N GLN A 123 7.12 7.25 12.23
CA GLN A 123 6.24 8.24 12.87
C GLN A 123 5.25 7.60 13.86
N HIS A 124 5.23 6.26 13.96
CA HIS A 124 4.51 5.51 14.99
C HIS A 124 2.99 5.64 14.92
N TYR A 125 2.41 5.74 13.72
CA TYR A 125 0.95 5.80 13.55
C TYR A 125 0.49 5.06 12.28
N ILE A 126 -0.82 4.82 12.24
CA ILE A 126 -1.51 4.25 11.08
C ILE A 126 -2.55 5.25 10.60
N LEU A 127 -2.54 5.51 9.30
CA LEU A 127 -3.59 6.27 8.62
C LEU A 127 -4.61 5.33 8.01
N ARG A 128 -5.82 5.85 7.80
CA ARG A 128 -6.85 5.26 6.96
C ARG A 128 -7.16 6.18 5.80
N THR A 129 -7.40 5.60 4.64
CA THR A 129 -7.93 6.27 3.46
C THR A 129 -9.12 5.49 2.94
N ASP A 130 -10.22 6.17 2.65
CA ASP A 130 -11.45 5.56 2.15
C ASP A 130 -11.50 5.63 0.62
N TYR A 131 -11.97 4.55 0.00
CA TYR A 131 -12.10 4.45 -1.45
C TYR A 131 -13.44 5.02 -1.92
N ASN A 132 -13.38 5.89 -2.91
CA ASN A 132 -14.56 6.43 -3.56
C ASN A 132 -14.81 5.68 -4.87
N GLU A 133 -15.88 4.89 -4.93
CA GLU A 133 -16.24 4.08 -6.10
C GLU A 133 -16.64 4.90 -7.34
N GLN A 134 -17.15 6.12 -7.14
CA GLN A 134 -17.57 6.99 -8.25
C GLN A 134 -16.36 7.61 -8.95
N THR A 135 -15.37 8.07 -8.17
CA THR A 135 -14.13 8.64 -8.71
C THR A 135 -13.05 7.60 -8.96
N LYS A 136 -13.25 6.37 -8.47
CA LYS A 136 -12.26 5.27 -8.49
C LYS A 136 -10.92 5.66 -7.88
N ARG A 137 -10.95 6.40 -6.77
CA ARG A 137 -9.76 6.92 -6.10
C ARG A 137 -9.86 6.77 -4.59
N PHE A 138 -8.73 6.58 -3.95
CA PHE A 138 -8.60 6.78 -2.52
C PHE A 138 -8.57 8.27 -2.18
N ALA A 139 -9.26 8.64 -1.10
CA ALA A 139 -9.31 10.00 -0.57
C ALA A 139 -8.03 10.34 0.24
N PRO A 140 -7.79 11.61 0.58
CA PRO A 140 -6.75 11.97 1.52
C PRO A 140 -6.89 11.21 2.84
N ALA A 141 -5.75 10.72 3.37
CA ALA A 141 -5.71 9.85 4.53
C ALA A 141 -5.80 10.63 5.86
N TYR A 142 -6.32 9.97 6.90
CA TYR A 142 -6.42 10.51 8.26
C TYR A 142 -5.94 9.50 9.31
N VAL A 143 -5.52 9.96 10.48
CA VAL A 143 -5.00 9.09 11.56
C VAL A 143 -6.12 8.23 12.13
N VAL A 144 -5.94 6.91 12.15
CA VAL A 144 -6.86 5.94 12.77
C VAL A 144 -6.30 5.37 14.08
N ALA A 145 -4.98 5.25 14.22
CA ALA A 145 -4.34 4.80 15.45
C ALA A 145 -2.92 5.34 15.57
N GLY A 146 -2.52 5.66 16.80
CA GLY A 146 -1.20 6.20 17.09
C GLY A 146 -1.13 7.73 17.07
N LEU A 147 0.03 8.26 17.38
CA LEU A 147 0.27 9.71 17.41
C LEU A 147 1.65 9.98 16.81
N ASP A 148 1.71 10.96 15.90
CA ASP A 148 2.93 11.36 15.24
C ASP A 148 4.07 11.62 16.24
N ARG A 149 5.24 11.02 15.94
CA ARG A 149 6.48 11.11 16.74
C ARG A 149 6.33 10.71 18.21
N SER A 150 5.27 9.98 18.55
CA SER A 150 5.00 9.54 19.92
C SER A 150 4.96 8.03 20.01
N SER A 151 6.15 7.44 20.15
CA SER A 151 6.31 5.99 20.32
C SER A 151 5.91 5.54 21.73
N GLY A 152 5.53 4.27 21.84
CA GLY A 152 5.22 3.66 23.12
C GLY A 152 4.51 2.33 22.98
N TRP A 153 4.05 1.83 24.11
CA TRP A 153 3.18 0.66 24.20
C TRP A 153 1.90 1.06 24.97
N ASN A 154 0.82 1.30 24.27
CA ASN A 154 -0.45 1.58 24.91
C ASN A 154 -1.60 1.13 24.02
N ASP A 155 -2.46 0.30 24.57
CA ASP A 155 -3.73 -0.03 23.95
C ASP A 155 -4.66 1.17 24.00
N GLY A 156 -5.55 1.30 23.02
CA GLY A 156 -6.49 2.42 23.02
C GLY A 156 -7.08 2.72 21.65
N VAL A 157 -7.90 3.75 21.59
CA VAL A 157 -8.60 4.18 20.37
C VAL A 157 -7.95 5.44 19.84
N GLY A 158 -7.76 5.47 18.52
CA GLY A 158 -7.26 6.66 17.81
C GLY A 158 -5.90 7.13 18.34
N THR A 159 -5.80 8.42 18.64
CA THR A 159 -4.55 9.05 19.08
C THR A 159 -4.16 8.77 20.54
N THR A 160 -4.96 8.00 21.30
CA THR A 160 -4.55 7.51 22.63
C THR A 160 -3.70 6.26 22.56
N ALA A 161 -3.82 5.49 21.48
CA ALA A 161 -2.98 4.33 21.23
C ALA A 161 -1.51 4.71 21.02
N ARG A 162 -0.60 3.80 21.39
CA ARG A 162 0.84 3.96 21.11
C ARG A 162 1.39 2.66 20.55
N MET A 163 2.28 2.83 19.58
CA MET A 163 3.06 1.76 18.95
C MET A 163 4.48 2.24 18.71
N ARG A 164 5.38 1.34 18.37
CA ARG A 164 6.76 1.70 18.13
C ARG A 164 7.29 1.03 16.86
N LYS A 165 7.40 1.81 15.79
CA LYS A 165 7.71 1.37 14.42
C LYS A 165 6.78 0.24 13.95
N PRO A 166 5.48 0.53 13.78
CA PRO A 166 4.59 -0.41 13.10
C PRO A 166 5.13 -0.68 11.70
N TYR A 167 5.06 -1.92 11.25
CA TYR A 167 5.72 -2.28 9.98
C TYR A 167 4.77 -3.02 9.05
N GLN A 168 4.96 -4.30 8.86
CA GLN A 168 4.19 -5.14 7.95
C GLN A 168 2.91 -5.62 8.62
N GLY A 169 1.82 -5.73 7.84
CA GLY A 169 0.56 -6.22 8.36
C GLY A 169 -0.30 -6.90 7.31
N CYS A 170 -1.42 -7.41 7.76
CA CYS A 170 -2.44 -8.00 6.91
C CYS A 170 -3.82 -7.92 7.55
N PHE A 171 -4.86 -7.95 6.72
CA PHE A 171 -6.24 -8.10 7.18
C PHE A 171 -6.55 -9.58 7.42
N VAL A 172 -7.10 -9.88 8.58
CA VAL A 172 -7.48 -11.23 8.99
C VAL A 172 -8.96 -11.25 9.34
N LYS A 173 -9.68 -12.22 8.79
CA LYS A 173 -11.11 -12.38 9.08
C LYS A 173 -11.31 -12.75 10.55
N ASN A 174 -12.13 -11.97 11.26
CA ASN A 174 -12.56 -12.26 12.62
C ASN A 174 -13.83 -13.13 12.55
N PRO A 175 -13.81 -14.39 13.00
CA PRO A 175 -14.97 -15.27 12.94
C PRO A 175 -16.11 -14.84 13.88
N ASP A 176 -15.80 -14.07 14.91
CA ASP A 176 -16.76 -13.63 15.93
C ASP A 176 -17.33 -12.23 15.67
N TYR A 177 -17.04 -11.61 14.52
CA TYR A 177 -17.46 -10.24 14.22
C TYR A 177 -18.97 -9.99 14.40
N VAL A 178 -19.81 -10.99 14.12
CA VAL A 178 -21.27 -10.89 14.30
C VAL A 178 -21.63 -10.89 15.79
N LYS A 179 -20.98 -11.73 16.58
CA LYS A 179 -21.19 -11.78 18.05
C LYS A 179 -20.72 -10.49 18.72
N GLU A 180 -19.69 -9.86 18.16
CA GLU A 180 -19.15 -8.58 18.58
C GLU A 180 -19.98 -7.38 18.07
N ASN A 181 -21.09 -7.64 17.37
CA ASN A 181 -21.96 -6.63 16.76
C ASN A 181 -21.22 -5.63 15.85
N ARG A 182 -20.28 -6.15 15.05
CA ARG A 182 -19.45 -5.34 14.14
C ARG A 182 -19.97 -5.41 12.73
N SER A 183 -19.87 -4.30 12.00
CA SER A 183 -20.25 -4.21 10.58
C SER A 183 -19.15 -4.73 9.64
N ASP A 184 -17.90 -4.73 10.09
CA ASP A 184 -16.75 -5.22 9.35
C ASP A 184 -16.22 -6.52 9.96
N GLN A 185 -15.96 -7.49 9.07
CA GLN A 185 -15.52 -8.81 9.48
C GLN A 185 -13.99 -8.98 9.57
N TYR A 186 -13.20 -7.93 9.31
CA TYR A 186 -11.75 -8.02 9.32
C TYR A 186 -11.12 -7.14 10.39
N ASP A 187 -10.11 -7.68 11.03
CA ASP A 187 -9.15 -6.93 11.84
C ASP A 187 -7.83 -6.81 11.08
N PHE A 188 -7.09 -5.75 11.36
CA PHE A 188 -5.75 -5.56 10.80
C PHE A 188 -4.70 -5.94 11.84
N TYR A 189 -3.92 -6.97 11.55
CA TYR A 189 -2.79 -7.39 12.37
C TYR A 189 -1.50 -6.87 11.78
N PHE A 190 -0.61 -6.36 12.61
CA PHE A 190 0.67 -5.82 12.16
C PHE A 190 1.79 -6.06 13.17
N CYS A 191 3.03 -6.01 12.67
CA CYS A 191 4.22 -6.07 13.50
C CYS A 191 4.46 -4.70 14.14
N ASP A 192 4.41 -4.61 15.45
CA ASP A 192 4.87 -3.47 16.24
C ASP A 192 6.36 -3.71 16.55
N MET A 193 7.21 -3.37 15.56
CA MET A 193 8.54 -3.94 15.40
C MET A 193 9.46 -3.70 16.60
N GLU A 194 9.57 -2.47 17.08
CA GLU A 194 10.44 -2.15 18.23
C GLU A 194 9.78 -2.42 19.59
N ASN A 195 8.53 -2.83 19.60
CA ASN A 195 7.85 -3.41 20.77
C ASN A 195 7.88 -4.95 20.74
N HIS A 196 8.45 -5.56 19.69
CA HIS A 196 8.57 -7.03 19.54
C HIS A 196 7.24 -7.77 19.65
N ALA A 197 6.18 -7.21 19.09
CA ALA A 197 4.82 -7.72 19.23
C ALA A 197 4.04 -7.71 17.90
N ILE A 198 3.04 -8.56 17.86
CA ILE A 198 1.97 -8.47 16.87
C ILE A 198 0.79 -7.78 17.55
N ARG A 199 0.33 -6.70 16.96
CA ARG A 199 -0.82 -5.93 17.46
C ARG A 199 -2.00 -6.04 16.51
N LYS A 200 -3.19 -5.83 17.05
CA LYS A 200 -4.45 -5.86 16.30
C LYS A 200 -5.10 -4.47 16.33
N LEU A 201 -5.47 -3.99 15.16
CA LEU A 201 -6.28 -2.79 14.98
C LEU A 201 -7.65 -3.20 14.44
N THR A 202 -8.70 -2.89 15.20
CA THR A 202 -10.07 -3.13 14.76
C THR A 202 -10.55 -2.05 13.79
N PRO A 203 -11.63 -2.29 13.00
CA PRO A 203 -12.15 -1.30 12.05
C PRO A 203 -12.60 0.03 12.66
N ASP A 204 -12.99 0.03 13.92
CA ASP A 204 -13.38 1.19 14.72
C ASP A 204 -12.21 1.89 15.43
N GLY A 205 -10.98 1.45 15.15
CA GLY A 205 -9.75 2.12 15.58
C GLY A 205 -9.23 1.71 16.94
N LEU A 206 -9.75 0.63 17.55
CA LEU A 206 -9.20 0.08 18.80
C LEU A 206 -7.93 -0.72 18.50
N LEU A 207 -6.81 -0.28 19.07
CA LEU A 207 -5.53 -0.99 19.07
C LEU A 207 -5.39 -1.82 20.36
N THR A 208 -5.03 -3.12 20.18
CA THR A 208 -4.75 -4.07 21.29
C THR A 208 -3.53 -4.93 21.01
#